data_94de652375dc5bafd4daadd4bc6e3691
#
_entry.id   94de652375dc5bafd4daadd4bc6e3691
#
_cell.length_a   1.000
_cell.length_b   1.000
_cell.length_c   1.000
_cell.angle_alpha   90.00
_cell.angle_beta   90.00
_cell.angle_gamma   90.00
#
_symmetry.space_group_name_H-M   'P 1'
#
loop_
_entity.id
_entity.type
_entity.pdbx_description
1 polymer ?
#
loop_
_entity_poly.entity_id
_entity_poly.type
_entity_poly.pdbx_seq_one_letter_code
_entity_poly.pdbx_strand_id
1 'polypeptide(L)'
;MPVTIFEARDSLGGVVRHVIPEFRIASDDISHDAELCLAFGAKVQLNARVESIDELKAQGFTDVVVATGAWMPGSAGLGEGAELDVLEFLEAAKKGEKLELGEDVVVIGAGNTAMDAARVAKRLAGVKNVRLVYRRTKKQMPADEEELDLALADGVEFCELLAPKALNGAVLTCDVMELGEPDASGRRSPVATG
;
A
#
# COMPACT_ATOMS: atom_id res chain seq x y z
N MET A 1 -18.68 -0.83 28.96
CA MET A 1 -17.30 -0.50 29.36
C MET A 1 -16.91 0.76 28.61
N PRO A 2 -16.39 1.80 29.28
CA PRO A 2 -15.93 3.00 28.58
C PRO A 2 -14.70 2.66 27.71
N VAL A 3 -14.69 3.16 26.48
CA VAL A 3 -13.59 2.98 25.52
C VAL A 3 -13.00 4.33 25.17
N THR A 4 -11.67 4.41 25.09
CA THR A 4 -10.96 5.57 24.57
C THR A 4 -10.07 5.12 23.42
N ILE A 5 -10.17 5.79 22.29
CA ILE A 5 -9.32 5.58 21.10
C ILE A 5 -8.24 6.66 21.12
N PHE A 6 -6.99 6.24 21.10
CA PHE A 6 -5.84 7.12 20.91
C PHE A 6 -5.37 7.00 19.47
N GLU A 7 -5.40 8.09 18.74
CA GLU A 7 -4.97 8.15 17.36
C GLU A 7 -3.82 9.15 17.22
N ALA A 8 -2.72 8.71 16.63
CA ALA A 8 -1.53 9.54 16.45
C ALA A 8 -1.72 10.65 15.40
N ARG A 9 -2.68 10.47 14.47
CA ARG A 9 -3.00 11.44 13.41
C ARG A 9 -4.13 12.37 13.84
N ASP A 10 -4.46 13.29 12.97
CA ASP A 10 -5.50 14.30 13.14
C ASP A 10 -6.92 13.78 12.88
N SER A 11 -7.04 12.55 12.39
CA SER A 11 -8.32 11.94 12.03
C SER A 11 -8.31 10.42 12.15
N LEU A 12 -9.49 9.84 12.44
CA LEU A 12 -9.69 8.39 12.45
C LEU A 12 -9.73 7.82 11.03
N GLY A 13 -9.45 6.51 10.92
CA GLY A 13 -9.59 5.75 9.68
C GLY A 13 -8.27 5.17 9.15
N GLY A 14 -7.12 5.56 9.72
CA GLY A 14 -5.83 4.96 9.43
C GLY A 14 -5.52 4.88 7.93
N VAL A 15 -5.00 3.72 7.47
CA VAL A 15 -4.66 3.48 6.05
C VAL A 15 -5.86 3.71 5.12
N VAL A 16 -7.07 3.35 5.55
CA VAL A 16 -8.27 3.51 4.72
C VAL A 16 -8.51 4.98 4.40
N ARG A 17 -8.35 5.87 5.39
CA ARG A 17 -8.53 7.31 5.20
C ARG A 17 -7.36 7.96 4.48
N HIS A 18 -6.14 7.60 4.84
CA HIS A 18 -4.97 8.37 4.42
C HIS A 18 -4.28 7.84 3.17
N VAL A 19 -4.45 6.54 2.85
CA VAL A 19 -3.69 5.86 1.79
C VAL A 19 -4.58 5.30 0.69
N ILE A 20 -5.66 4.59 1.03
CA ILE A 20 -6.53 3.98 0.01
C ILE A 20 -7.13 5.08 -0.88
N PRO A 21 -7.01 4.95 -2.21
CA PRO A 21 -7.46 5.99 -3.14
C PRO A 21 -8.96 6.29 -3.06
N GLU A 22 -9.33 7.54 -3.34
CA GLU A 22 -10.71 8.02 -3.30
C GLU A 22 -11.64 7.27 -4.29
N PHE A 23 -11.11 6.76 -5.39
CA PHE A 23 -11.89 5.96 -6.34
C PHE A 23 -12.25 4.55 -5.83
N ARG A 24 -11.67 4.11 -4.72
CA ARG A 24 -12.03 2.87 -4.04
C ARG A 24 -13.06 3.09 -2.93
N ILE A 25 -12.85 4.12 -2.13
CA ILE A 25 -13.72 4.47 -1.02
C ILE A 25 -13.69 5.99 -0.81
N ALA A 26 -14.86 6.59 -0.80
CA ALA A 26 -14.98 8.03 -0.59
C ALA A 26 -14.66 8.42 0.86
N SER A 27 -14.05 9.57 1.04
CA SER A 27 -13.71 10.09 2.37
C SER A 27 -14.94 10.33 3.25
N ASP A 28 -16.10 10.64 2.65
CA ASP A 28 -17.36 10.82 3.35
C ASP A 28 -17.88 9.50 3.95
N ASP A 29 -17.73 8.38 3.23
CA ASP A 29 -18.14 7.05 3.74
C ASP A 29 -17.30 6.68 4.96
N ILE A 30 -15.99 6.95 4.91
CA ILE A 30 -15.08 6.70 6.03
C ILE A 30 -15.44 7.56 7.24
N SER A 31 -15.85 8.81 7.00
CA SER A 31 -16.27 9.72 8.06
C SER A 31 -17.57 9.24 8.71
N HIS A 32 -18.52 8.79 7.91
CA HIS A 32 -19.78 8.23 8.39
C HIS A 32 -19.55 6.98 9.27
N ASP A 33 -18.73 6.07 8.84
CA ASP A 33 -18.40 4.86 9.60
C ASP A 33 -17.69 5.19 10.93
N ALA A 34 -16.77 6.18 10.91
CA ALA A 34 -16.14 6.66 12.13
C ALA A 34 -17.16 7.26 13.11
N GLU A 35 -18.10 8.07 12.61
CA GLU A 35 -19.18 8.64 13.42
C GLU A 35 -20.08 7.57 14.02
N LEU A 36 -20.42 6.51 13.28
CA LEU A 36 -21.17 5.37 13.80
C LEU A 36 -20.44 4.69 14.96
N CYS A 37 -19.13 4.48 14.85
CA CYS A 37 -18.32 3.94 15.94
C CYS A 37 -18.36 4.84 17.19
N LEU A 38 -18.30 6.16 17.01
CA LEU A 38 -18.36 7.14 18.09
C LEU A 38 -19.75 7.22 18.73
N ALA A 39 -20.80 6.98 17.98
CA ALA A 39 -22.18 6.96 18.50
C ALA A 39 -22.39 5.87 19.58
N PHE A 40 -21.54 4.84 19.63
CA PHE A 40 -21.52 3.86 20.72
C PHE A 40 -20.83 4.36 21.99
N GLY A 41 -20.42 5.62 22.05
CA GLY A 41 -19.90 6.27 23.25
C GLY A 41 -18.38 6.14 23.45
N ALA A 42 -17.62 5.77 22.43
CA ALA A 42 -16.16 5.82 22.48
C ALA A 42 -15.68 7.28 22.56
N LYS A 43 -14.69 7.54 23.41
CA LYS A 43 -13.95 8.81 23.43
C LYS A 43 -12.79 8.74 22.47
N VAL A 44 -12.45 9.85 21.83
CA VAL A 44 -11.31 9.92 20.91
C VAL A 44 -10.35 11.01 21.36
N GLN A 45 -9.06 10.69 21.30
CA GLN A 45 -7.96 11.62 21.43
C GLN A 45 -7.15 11.56 20.14
N LEU A 46 -7.28 12.57 19.29
CA LEU A 46 -6.50 12.75 18.07
C LEU A 46 -5.16 13.42 18.37
N ASN A 47 -4.19 13.29 17.49
CA ASN A 47 -2.82 13.77 17.66
C ASN A 47 -2.19 13.26 18.97
N ALA A 48 -2.61 12.09 19.41
CA ALA A 48 -2.25 11.47 20.68
C ALA A 48 -1.46 10.18 20.41
N ARG A 49 -0.17 10.34 20.07
CA ARG A 49 0.74 9.21 19.90
C ARG A 49 1.01 8.56 21.24
N VAL A 50 0.80 7.25 21.34
CA VAL A 50 1.10 6.45 22.50
C VAL A 50 2.46 5.77 22.29
N GLU A 51 3.41 6.02 23.18
CA GLU A 51 4.75 5.45 23.10
C GLU A 51 4.89 4.19 23.97
N SER A 52 4.04 4.06 24.99
CA SER A 52 4.12 2.94 25.92
C SER A 52 2.74 2.51 26.43
N ILE A 53 2.54 1.20 26.53
CA ILE A 53 1.34 0.62 27.17
C ILE A 53 1.32 0.94 28.68
N ASP A 54 2.48 1.08 29.30
CA ASP A 54 2.55 1.37 30.74
C ASP A 54 2.06 2.79 31.08
N GLU A 55 2.22 3.74 30.16
CA GLU A 55 1.62 5.07 30.29
C GLU A 55 0.08 5.01 30.33
N LEU A 56 -0.52 4.15 29.51
CA LEU A 56 -1.97 3.96 29.51
C LEU A 56 -2.43 3.28 30.80
N LYS A 57 -1.71 2.28 31.27
CA LYS A 57 -2.00 1.63 32.57
C LYS A 57 -1.90 2.62 33.74
N ALA A 58 -0.91 3.49 33.73
CA ALA A 58 -0.74 4.54 34.76
C ALA A 58 -1.90 5.55 34.74
N GLN A 59 -2.56 5.76 33.60
CA GLN A 59 -3.78 6.56 33.45
C GLN A 59 -5.06 5.81 33.87
N GLY A 60 -4.95 4.54 34.31
CA GLY A 60 -6.06 3.74 34.82
C GLY A 60 -6.75 2.84 33.80
N PHE A 61 -6.21 2.70 32.59
CA PHE A 61 -6.71 1.72 31.62
C PHE A 61 -6.34 0.30 32.05
N THR A 62 -7.34 -0.57 32.18
CA THR A 62 -7.16 -1.98 32.59
C THR A 62 -6.83 -2.87 31.42
N ASP A 63 -7.38 -2.55 30.25
CA ASP A 63 -7.24 -3.33 29.02
C ASP A 63 -6.78 -2.41 27.89
N VAL A 64 -5.84 -2.88 27.09
CA VAL A 64 -5.28 -2.14 25.95
C VAL A 64 -5.32 -3.02 24.70
N VAL A 65 -6.01 -2.52 23.66
CA VAL A 65 -6.01 -3.17 22.34
C VAL A 65 -5.03 -2.42 21.45
N VAL A 66 -4.01 -3.11 20.97
CA VAL A 66 -3.05 -2.56 20.00
C VAL A 66 -3.57 -2.78 18.59
N ALA A 67 -3.97 -1.70 17.93
CA ALA A 67 -4.53 -1.71 16.57
C ALA A 67 -3.87 -0.64 15.68
N THR A 68 -2.55 -0.51 15.76
CA THR A 68 -1.76 0.54 15.10
C THR A 68 -1.60 0.36 13.59
N GLY A 69 -2.00 -0.79 13.05
CA GLY A 69 -1.88 -1.10 11.62
C GLY A 69 -0.45 -1.43 11.17
N ALA A 70 -0.26 -1.53 9.86
CA ALA A 70 1.03 -1.83 9.23
C ALA A 70 1.40 -0.67 8.28
N TRP A 71 2.26 0.22 8.76
CA TRP A 71 2.67 1.45 8.07
C TRP A 71 4.08 1.36 7.47
N MET A 72 4.70 0.19 7.48
CA MET A 72 6.02 -0.01 6.90
C MET A 72 5.89 -0.89 5.65
N PRO A 73 6.01 -0.32 4.45
CA PRO A 73 6.02 -1.10 3.22
C PRO A 73 7.30 -1.92 3.08
N GLY A 74 7.26 -2.93 2.23
CA GLY A 74 8.47 -3.65 1.83
C GLY A 74 9.28 -2.82 0.85
N SER A 75 10.61 -3.05 0.83
CA SER A 75 11.54 -2.49 -0.16
C SER A 75 11.81 -3.50 -1.27
N ALA A 76 12.03 -3.02 -2.49
CA ALA A 76 12.52 -3.83 -3.60
C ALA A 76 14.03 -4.09 -3.52
N GLY A 77 14.74 -3.38 -2.64
CA GLY A 77 16.19 -3.56 -2.43
C GLY A 77 17.06 -2.97 -3.53
N LEU A 78 16.59 -1.95 -4.24
CA LEU A 78 17.31 -1.30 -5.34
C LEU A 78 18.34 -0.27 -4.89
N GLY A 79 18.43 -0.01 -3.58
CA GLY A 79 19.33 0.97 -2.98
C GLY A 79 18.57 2.19 -2.42
N GLU A 80 19.25 2.93 -1.56
CA GLU A 80 18.69 4.11 -0.90
C GLU A 80 18.34 5.20 -1.93
N GLY A 81 17.10 5.71 -1.86
CA GLY A 81 16.59 6.75 -2.75
C GLY A 81 16.27 6.29 -4.18
N ALA A 82 16.44 5.00 -4.49
CA ALA A 82 16.11 4.45 -5.81
C ALA A 82 14.61 4.22 -6.02
N GLU A 83 13.86 4.06 -4.94
CA GLU A 83 12.43 3.78 -4.97
C GLU A 83 11.63 4.75 -4.10
N LEU A 84 10.39 5.01 -4.48
CA LEU A 84 9.44 5.76 -3.67
C LEU A 84 8.72 4.80 -2.71
N ASP A 85 8.51 5.25 -1.48
CA ASP A 85 7.62 4.56 -0.55
C ASP A 85 6.18 4.62 -1.08
N VAL A 86 5.56 3.45 -1.22
CA VAL A 86 4.21 3.34 -1.80
C VAL A 86 3.13 3.97 -0.92
N LEU A 87 3.28 3.93 0.40
CA LEU A 87 2.31 4.52 1.32
C LEU A 87 2.41 6.04 1.30
N GLU A 88 3.64 6.58 1.30
CA GLU A 88 3.88 8.02 1.16
C GLU A 88 3.38 8.55 -0.19
N PHE A 89 3.64 7.81 -1.26
CA PHE A 89 3.14 8.14 -2.60
C PHE A 89 1.61 8.21 -2.64
N LEU A 90 0.93 7.18 -2.13
CA LEU A 90 -0.53 7.12 -2.13
C LEU A 90 -1.15 8.18 -1.20
N GLU A 91 -0.54 8.43 -0.05
CA GLU A 91 -0.98 9.46 0.88
C GLU A 91 -0.84 10.86 0.27
N ALA A 92 0.29 11.17 -0.35
CA ALA A 92 0.51 12.43 -1.05
C ALA A 92 -0.47 12.64 -2.21
N ALA A 93 -0.70 11.59 -3.01
CA ALA A 93 -1.70 11.62 -4.08
C ALA A 93 -3.11 11.89 -3.55
N LYS A 94 -3.50 11.22 -2.46
CA LYS A 94 -4.82 11.41 -1.83
C LYS A 94 -5.01 12.80 -1.26
N LYS A 95 -3.95 13.44 -0.76
CA LYS A 95 -3.94 14.83 -0.31
C LYS A 95 -3.99 15.84 -1.46
N GLY A 96 -3.85 15.37 -2.70
CA GLY A 96 -3.77 16.25 -3.87
C GLY A 96 -2.45 17.00 -3.98
N GLU A 97 -1.40 16.49 -3.36
CA GLU A 97 -0.06 17.08 -3.45
C GLU A 97 0.47 16.94 -4.88
N LYS A 98 1.27 17.92 -5.31
CA LYS A 98 1.90 17.88 -6.63
C LYS A 98 3.00 16.82 -6.64
N LEU A 99 2.73 15.71 -7.32
CA LEU A 99 3.70 14.64 -7.52
C LEU A 99 4.35 14.79 -8.90
N GLU A 100 5.66 14.87 -8.92
CA GLU A 100 6.43 14.97 -10.16
C GLU A 100 7.05 13.60 -10.47
N LEU A 101 6.30 12.79 -11.21
CA LEU A 101 6.77 11.53 -11.77
C LEU A 101 7.22 11.74 -13.22
N GLY A 102 8.12 10.86 -13.71
CA GLY A 102 8.46 10.78 -15.13
C GLY A 102 7.29 10.27 -15.97
N GLU A 103 7.47 10.28 -17.29
CA GLU A 103 6.48 9.75 -18.24
C GLU A 103 6.25 8.24 -18.08
N ASP A 104 7.30 7.50 -17.69
CA ASP A 104 7.31 6.07 -17.49
C ASP A 104 7.43 5.77 -15.99
N VAL A 105 6.45 5.05 -15.45
CA VAL A 105 6.40 4.66 -14.04
C VAL A 105 6.38 3.14 -13.94
N VAL A 106 7.23 2.60 -13.07
CA VAL A 106 7.24 1.18 -12.76
C VAL A 106 6.78 0.99 -11.31
N VAL A 107 5.80 0.12 -11.12
CA VAL A 107 5.34 -0.32 -9.79
C VAL A 107 5.79 -1.75 -9.59
N ILE A 108 6.48 -2.02 -8.48
CA ILE A 108 7.03 -3.34 -8.17
C ILE A 108 6.09 -4.06 -7.21
N GLY A 109 5.55 -5.18 -7.66
CA GLY A 109 4.64 -6.00 -6.86
C GLY A 109 3.34 -6.32 -7.57
N ALA A 110 2.51 -7.15 -6.93
CA ALA A 110 1.19 -7.54 -7.43
C ALA A 110 0.18 -7.77 -6.29
N GLY A 111 0.30 -7.01 -5.20
CA GLY A 111 -0.72 -6.92 -4.15
C GLY A 111 -1.69 -5.78 -4.42
N ASN A 112 -2.79 -5.71 -3.66
CA ASN A 112 -3.80 -4.66 -3.82
C ASN A 112 -3.19 -3.24 -3.72
N THR A 113 -2.20 -3.03 -2.84
CA THR A 113 -1.49 -1.75 -2.75
C THR A 113 -0.74 -1.39 -4.04
N ALA A 114 -0.15 -2.39 -4.72
CA ALA A 114 0.52 -2.16 -6.01
C ALA A 114 -0.49 -1.82 -7.11
N MET A 115 -1.67 -2.45 -7.10
CA MET A 115 -2.76 -2.10 -8.03
C MET A 115 -3.23 -0.66 -7.80
N ASP A 116 -3.41 -0.26 -6.55
CA ASP A 116 -3.77 1.12 -6.20
C ASP A 116 -2.72 2.12 -6.66
N ALA A 117 -1.43 1.85 -6.39
CA ALA A 117 -0.34 2.71 -6.79
C ALA A 117 -0.25 2.86 -8.31
N ALA A 118 -0.39 1.77 -9.06
CA ALA A 118 -0.36 1.81 -10.52
C ALA A 118 -1.54 2.61 -11.09
N ARG A 119 -2.74 2.42 -10.56
CA ARG A 119 -3.95 3.14 -11.00
C ARG A 119 -3.89 4.62 -10.64
N VAL A 120 -3.35 4.97 -9.46
CA VAL A 120 -3.10 6.37 -9.07
C VAL A 120 -2.06 6.98 -9.99
N ALA A 121 -0.90 6.35 -10.19
CA ALA A 121 0.14 6.84 -11.08
C ALA A 121 -0.40 7.11 -12.50
N LYS A 122 -1.22 6.21 -13.03
CA LYS A 122 -1.82 6.35 -14.37
C LYS A 122 -2.73 7.58 -14.51
N ARG A 123 -3.29 8.07 -13.41
CA ARG A 123 -4.17 9.26 -13.39
C ARG A 123 -3.41 10.57 -13.20
N LEU A 124 -2.12 10.52 -12.87
CA LEU A 124 -1.32 11.72 -12.68
C LEU A 124 -0.95 12.38 -14.01
N ALA A 125 -0.96 13.70 -14.01
CA ALA A 125 -0.59 14.48 -15.18
C ALA A 125 0.88 14.24 -15.56
N GLY A 126 1.15 14.00 -16.84
CA GLY A 126 2.49 13.77 -17.37
C GLY A 126 2.89 12.29 -17.43
N VAL A 127 2.24 11.40 -16.69
CA VAL A 127 2.51 9.95 -16.78
C VAL A 127 1.85 9.37 -18.02
N LYS A 128 2.63 8.72 -18.86
CA LYS A 128 2.19 8.09 -20.10
C LYS A 128 2.03 6.57 -19.94
N ASN A 129 3.07 5.94 -19.42
CA ASN A 129 3.15 4.49 -19.30
C ASN A 129 3.30 4.09 -17.83
N VAL A 130 2.53 3.10 -17.41
CA VAL A 130 2.64 2.50 -16.08
C VAL A 130 2.76 0.99 -16.24
N ARG A 131 3.80 0.40 -15.65
CA ARG A 131 4.04 -1.05 -15.65
C ARG A 131 4.06 -1.60 -14.24
N LEU A 132 3.28 -2.66 -14.04
CA LEU A 132 3.38 -3.52 -12.86
C LEU A 132 4.38 -4.63 -13.14
N VAL A 133 5.48 -4.67 -12.40
CA VAL A 133 6.52 -5.70 -12.52
C VAL A 133 6.37 -6.71 -11.40
N TYR A 134 6.17 -7.97 -11.75
CA TYR A 134 5.95 -9.04 -10.80
C TYR A 134 6.79 -10.27 -11.08
N ARG A 135 7.46 -10.79 -10.05
CA ARG A 135 8.39 -11.93 -10.15
C ARG A 135 7.75 -13.30 -10.33
N ARG A 136 6.42 -13.38 -10.27
CA ARG A 136 5.63 -14.61 -10.53
C ARG A 136 4.64 -14.35 -11.63
N THR A 137 3.66 -15.25 -11.80
CA THR A 137 2.59 -15.05 -12.76
C THR A 137 1.32 -14.52 -12.10
N LYS A 138 0.37 -14.07 -12.91
CA LYS A 138 -0.98 -13.64 -12.50
C LYS A 138 -1.63 -14.65 -11.53
N LYS A 139 -1.44 -15.95 -11.75
CA LYS A 139 -2.02 -17.00 -10.88
C LYS A 139 -1.50 -17.01 -9.45
N GLN A 140 -0.32 -16.45 -9.20
CA GLN A 140 0.30 -16.40 -7.88
C GLN A 140 0.29 -14.99 -7.28
N MET A 141 -0.37 -14.05 -7.91
CA MET A 141 -0.48 -12.72 -7.35
C MET A 141 -1.34 -12.73 -6.07
N PRO A 142 -1.00 -11.91 -5.07
CA PRO A 142 -1.80 -11.80 -3.86
C PRO A 142 -2.99 -10.86 -3.98
N ALA A 143 -3.06 -10.04 -5.04
CA ALA A 143 -4.21 -9.19 -5.31
C ALA A 143 -5.38 -10.00 -5.86
N ASP A 144 -6.59 -9.49 -5.65
CA ASP A 144 -7.79 -10.02 -6.29
C ASP A 144 -7.72 -9.83 -7.81
N GLU A 145 -8.28 -10.77 -8.56
CA GLU A 145 -8.23 -10.75 -10.03
C GLU A 145 -8.97 -9.52 -10.60
N GLU A 146 -10.06 -9.13 -9.98
CA GLU A 146 -10.82 -7.92 -10.33
C GLU A 146 -9.97 -6.65 -10.23
N GLU A 147 -9.08 -6.56 -9.24
CA GLU A 147 -8.20 -5.41 -9.09
C GLU A 147 -7.18 -5.28 -10.23
N LEU A 148 -6.67 -6.41 -10.69
CA LEU A 148 -5.81 -6.42 -11.87
C LEU A 148 -6.60 -6.02 -13.13
N ASP A 149 -7.80 -6.56 -13.30
CA ASP A 149 -8.63 -6.23 -14.47
C ASP A 149 -8.97 -4.73 -14.51
N LEU A 150 -9.23 -4.11 -13.36
CA LEU A 150 -9.41 -2.66 -13.25
C LEU A 150 -8.12 -1.88 -13.59
N ALA A 151 -6.96 -2.35 -13.17
CA ALA A 151 -5.68 -1.72 -13.51
C ALA A 151 -5.38 -1.82 -15.02
N LEU A 152 -5.64 -2.98 -15.62
CA LEU A 152 -5.52 -3.18 -17.08
C LEU A 152 -6.49 -2.28 -17.88
N ALA A 153 -7.72 -2.15 -17.39
CA ALA A 153 -8.73 -1.24 -18.01
C ALA A 153 -8.30 0.23 -17.93
N ASP A 154 -7.60 0.62 -16.87
CA ASP A 154 -7.00 1.96 -16.75
C ASP A 154 -5.77 2.14 -17.68
N GLY A 155 -5.31 1.10 -18.38
CA GLY A 155 -4.17 1.13 -19.29
C GLY A 155 -2.82 0.90 -18.62
N VAL A 156 -2.80 0.19 -17.50
CA VAL A 156 -1.56 -0.32 -16.86
C VAL A 156 -1.13 -1.60 -17.57
N GLU A 157 0.16 -1.77 -17.81
CA GLU A 157 0.76 -3.00 -18.35
C GLU A 157 1.18 -3.91 -17.21
N PHE A 158 0.82 -5.20 -17.27
CA PHE A 158 1.24 -6.20 -16.27
C PHE A 158 2.36 -7.08 -16.83
N CYS A 159 3.56 -6.97 -16.24
CA CYS A 159 4.77 -7.66 -16.64
C CYS A 159 5.07 -8.81 -15.68
N GLU A 160 4.77 -10.02 -16.11
CA GLU A 160 5.01 -11.25 -15.33
C GLU A 160 6.45 -11.73 -15.44
N LEU A 161 6.87 -12.52 -14.44
CA LEU A 161 8.16 -13.22 -14.42
C LEU A 161 9.37 -12.29 -14.58
N LEU A 162 9.27 -11.12 -14.00
CA LEU A 162 10.35 -10.14 -13.92
C LEU A 162 10.64 -9.78 -12.46
N ALA A 163 11.88 -9.92 -12.03
CA ALA A 163 12.34 -9.49 -10.72
C ALA A 163 13.29 -8.29 -10.86
N PRO A 164 13.02 -7.15 -10.21
CA PRO A 164 13.90 -6.01 -10.25
C PRO A 164 15.28 -6.38 -9.68
N LYS A 165 16.35 -5.95 -10.36
CA LYS A 165 17.74 -6.27 -10.02
C LYS A 165 18.54 -5.01 -9.73
N ALA A 166 18.42 -4.01 -10.56
CA ALA A 166 19.18 -2.76 -10.42
C ALA A 166 18.46 -1.61 -11.12
N LEU A 167 18.60 -0.41 -10.55
CA LEU A 167 18.21 0.83 -11.18
C LEU A 167 19.45 1.66 -11.48
N ASN A 168 19.70 1.93 -12.77
CA ASN A 168 20.80 2.75 -13.23
C ASN A 168 20.27 3.97 -13.98
N GLY A 169 20.26 5.13 -13.32
CA GLY A 169 19.60 6.31 -13.83
C GLY A 169 18.10 6.04 -14.02
N ALA A 170 17.60 6.13 -15.23
CA ALA A 170 16.19 5.86 -15.58
C ALA A 170 15.95 4.43 -16.13
N VAL A 171 16.93 3.53 -16.03
CA VAL A 171 16.80 2.17 -16.55
C VAL A 171 16.72 1.16 -15.44
N LEU A 172 15.54 0.53 -15.30
CA LEU A 172 15.33 -0.61 -14.42
C LEU A 172 15.73 -1.90 -15.14
N THR A 173 16.72 -2.58 -14.62
CA THR A 173 17.12 -3.93 -15.06
C THR A 173 16.38 -4.97 -14.23
N CYS A 174 15.80 -5.97 -14.88
CA CYS A 174 15.13 -7.08 -14.24
C CYS A 174 15.76 -8.41 -14.65
N ASP A 175 15.84 -9.36 -13.71
CA ASP A 175 16.09 -10.75 -14.04
C ASP A 175 14.80 -11.39 -14.57
N VAL A 176 14.92 -12.19 -15.64
CA VAL A 176 13.81 -13.02 -16.12
C VAL A 176 13.66 -14.23 -15.20
N MET A 177 12.46 -14.51 -14.80
CA MET A 177 12.15 -15.54 -13.81
C MET A 177 11.38 -16.70 -14.44
N GLU A 178 11.51 -17.85 -13.84
CA GLU A 178 10.60 -18.99 -14.03
C GLU A 178 10.03 -19.46 -12.69
N LEU A 179 8.95 -20.24 -12.73
CA LEU A 179 8.40 -20.84 -11.53
C LEU A 179 9.08 -22.20 -11.30
N GLY A 180 9.83 -22.31 -10.21
CA GLY A 180 10.44 -23.55 -9.76
C GLY A 180 9.39 -24.63 -9.38
N GLU A 181 9.88 -25.79 -8.91
CA GLU A 181 9.02 -26.85 -8.44
C GLU A 181 8.18 -26.42 -7.21
N PRO A 182 6.96 -26.96 -7.05
CA PRO A 182 6.14 -26.65 -5.91
C PRO A 182 6.78 -27.20 -4.62
N ASP A 183 6.76 -26.38 -3.56
CA ASP A 183 7.14 -26.81 -2.21
C ASP A 183 6.04 -27.70 -1.57
N ALA A 184 6.26 -28.13 -0.33
CA ALA A 184 5.30 -28.98 0.41
C ALA A 184 3.90 -28.35 0.58
N SER A 185 3.76 -27.03 0.44
CA SER A 185 2.49 -26.30 0.46
C SER A 185 1.88 -26.12 -0.94
N GLY A 186 2.53 -26.60 -1.98
CA GLY A 186 2.15 -26.39 -3.37
C GLY A 186 2.56 -25.05 -3.95
N ARG A 187 3.31 -24.22 -3.19
CA ARG A 187 3.76 -22.91 -3.63
C ARG A 187 5.00 -23.02 -4.50
N ARG A 188 4.98 -22.37 -5.67
CA ARG A 188 6.13 -22.28 -6.56
C ARG A 188 6.91 -20.98 -6.31
N SER A 189 8.19 -21.12 -6.01
CA SER A 189 9.10 -19.98 -5.83
C SER A 189 9.66 -19.53 -7.18
N PRO A 190 9.81 -18.21 -7.41
CA PRO A 190 10.43 -17.70 -8.62
C PRO A 190 11.96 -18.00 -8.59
N VAL A 191 12.51 -18.43 -9.70
CA VAL A 191 13.94 -18.73 -9.90
C VAL A 191 14.40 -17.95 -11.12
N ALA A 192 15.59 -17.33 -11.02
CA ALA A 192 16.17 -16.61 -12.16
C ALA A 192 16.65 -17.60 -13.24
N THR A 193 16.38 -17.30 -14.49
CA THR A 193 16.74 -18.16 -15.63
C THR A 193 18.16 -17.94 -16.17
N GLY A 194 18.92 -16.99 -15.62
CA GLY A 194 20.33 -16.68 -16.00
C GLY A 194 20.50 -15.30 -16.58
#